data_fabb3b7615597c49bb2915f72fe41309
#
_entry.id   fabb3b7615597c49bb2915f72fe41309
#
_cell.length_a   1.000
_cell.length_b   1.000
_cell.length_c   1.000
_cell.angle_alpha   90.00
_cell.angle_beta   90.00
_cell.angle_gamma   90.00
#
_symmetry.space_group_name_H-M   'P 1'
#
loop_
_entity.id
_entity.type
_entity.pdbx_description
1 polymer ?
#
loop_
_entity_poly.entity_id
_entity_poly.type
_entity_poly.pdbx_seq_one_letter_code
_entity_poly.pdbx_strand_id
1 'polypeptide(L)'
;MPDAAWHEQTYQTRDQTALPLEPGHRFFLSDPKAPKNGRLLDLGCGVGNFLAAARDSGFEVAGVELNQSAVRFARETYGLREIFAMRPEEFRAANRARTFDVVTFFEVLEHQDDPQGFLKVAEECLASGGYVALSVPNRTRWQKGIETLDYPPNHLTRWSPLALRNFLERNGFEVLSMKQEPLNVGRAAQVLSMGLRTGLVAKIAGEKPPSPSDLAVMPPAEMEKAMDRMNDEPGHRLAARLAAWKNVAMIPAATVLLPFLRMRGFTGLYLYCLARKRDGLSKATS
;
A
#
# COMPACT_ATOMS: atom_id res chain seq x y z
N MET A 1 4.09 7.93 -14.29
CA MET A 1 3.27 6.76 -13.89
C MET A 1 3.74 5.56 -14.65
N PRO A 2 3.87 4.38 -14.05
CA PRO A 2 3.93 3.15 -14.81
C PRO A 2 2.72 3.12 -15.73
N ASP A 3 2.93 2.74 -16.99
CA ASP A 3 1.84 2.69 -17.98
C ASP A 3 0.87 1.52 -17.67
N ALA A 4 -0.26 1.50 -18.37
CA ALA A 4 -1.26 0.44 -18.20
C ALA A 4 -0.67 -0.96 -18.47
N ALA A 5 0.34 -1.07 -19.30
CA ALA A 5 1.01 -2.33 -19.63
C ALA A 5 1.82 -2.88 -18.45
N TRP A 6 2.53 -2.03 -17.70
CA TRP A 6 3.23 -2.44 -16.49
C TRP A 6 2.27 -2.96 -15.40
N HIS A 7 1.16 -2.25 -15.21
CA HIS A 7 0.11 -2.71 -14.29
C HIS A 7 -0.49 -4.05 -14.73
N GLU A 8 -0.76 -4.20 -16.03
CA GLU A 8 -1.33 -5.43 -16.58
C GLU A 8 -0.38 -6.62 -16.40
N GLN A 9 0.91 -6.45 -16.67
CA GLN A 9 1.92 -7.49 -16.51
C GLN A 9 2.11 -7.88 -15.03
N THR A 10 2.08 -6.91 -14.12
CA THR A 10 2.22 -7.16 -12.67
C THR A 10 1.04 -7.97 -12.11
N TYR A 11 -0.17 -7.78 -12.65
CA TYR A 11 -1.36 -8.53 -12.20
C TYR A 11 -1.56 -9.86 -12.96
N GLN A 12 -1.09 -9.99 -14.20
CA GLN A 12 -1.16 -11.26 -14.95
C GLN A 12 -0.27 -12.35 -14.36
N THR A 13 0.83 -11.98 -13.69
CA THR A 13 1.77 -12.93 -13.06
C THR A 13 1.35 -13.33 -11.64
N ARG A 14 0.41 -12.67 -11.01
CA ARG A 14 -0.16 -13.09 -9.73
C ARG A 14 -1.25 -14.13 -9.98
N ASP A 15 -1.04 -15.31 -9.38
CA ASP A 15 -2.08 -16.34 -9.30
C ASP A 15 -3.37 -15.70 -8.78
N GLN A 16 -4.44 -15.67 -9.61
CA GLN A 16 -5.68 -14.93 -9.35
C GLN A 16 -6.56 -15.66 -8.32
N THR A 17 -5.94 -16.19 -7.27
CA THR A 17 -6.66 -16.68 -6.10
C THR A 17 -7.17 -15.52 -5.26
N ALA A 18 -8.27 -15.73 -4.55
CA ALA A 18 -8.82 -14.74 -3.63
C ALA A 18 -7.72 -14.23 -2.67
N LEU A 19 -7.25 -12.99 -2.88
CA LEU A 19 -6.19 -12.42 -2.06
C LEU A 19 -6.71 -12.16 -0.65
N PRO A 20 -5.90 -12.43 0.40
CA PRO A 20 -6.28 -12.09 1.76
C PRO A 20 -6.39 -10.57 1.92
N LEU A 21 -7.23 -10.16 2.86
CA LEU A 21 -7.33 -8.74 3.24
C LEU A 21 -5.98 -8.23 3.76
N GLU A 22 -5.53 -7.12 3.25
CA GLU A 22 -4.34 -6.43 3.72
C GLU A 22 -4.54 -5.79 5.10
N PRO A 23 -3.48 -5.41 5.81
CA PRO A 23 -3.60 -4.75 7.12
C PRO A 23 -4.47 -3.49 7.09
N GLY A 24 -4.35 -2.64 6.06
CA GLY A 24 -5.18 -1.45 5.88
C GLY A 24 -6.67 -1.77 5.82
N HIS A 25 -7.06 -2.78 5.05
CA HIS A 25 -8.44 -3.28 4.95
C HIS A 25 -8.98 -3.73 6.32
N ARG A 26 -8.21 -4.57 7.02
CA ARG A 26 -8.60 -5.07 8.36
C ARG A 26 -8.70 -3.95 9.39
N PHE A 27 -7.80 -2.95 9.32
CA PHE A 27 -7.87 -1.79 10.20
C PHE A 27 -9.13 -0.98 9.98
N PHE A 28 -9.53 -0.72 8.73
CA PHE A 28 -10.77 -0.01 8.42
C PHE A 28 -12.00 -0.76 8.94
N LEU A 29 -12.16 -2.02 8.58
CA LEU A 29 -13.32 -2.83 8.95
C LEU A 29 -13.48 -2.96 10.48
N SER A 30 -12.36 -2.98 11.22
CA SER A 30 -12.32 -3.10 12.68
C SER A 30 -12.23 -1.76 13.43
N ASP A 31 -12.10 -0.62 12.72
CA ASP A 31 -11.96 0.67 13.40
C ASP A 31 -13.30 1.11 14.00
N PRO A 32 -13.39 1.33 15.32
CA PRO A 32 -14.64 1.77 15.97
C PRO A 32 -15.07 3.18 15.54
N LYS A 33 -14.16 3.98 14.99
CA LYS A 33 -14.44 5.32 14.49
C LYS A 33 -14.86 5.36 13.02
N ALA A 34 -14.66 4.24 12.28
CA ALA A 34 -15.09 4.14 10.90
C ALA A 34 -16.61 3.93 10.82
N PRO A 35 -17.29 4.51 9.80
CA PRO A 35 -18.66 4.15 9.48
C PRO A 35 -18.82 2.64 9.32
N LYS A 36 -20.02 2.12 9.58
CA LYS A 36 -20.32 0.68 9.49
C LYS A 36 -21.25 0.33 8.34
N ASN A 37 -21.78 1.33 7.67
CA ASN A 37 -22.62 1.23 6.48
C ASN A 37 -22.54 2.55 5.70
N GLY A 38 -23.29 2.65 4.61
CA GLY A 38 -23.35 3.78 3.71
C GLY A 38 -22.72 3.45 2.36
N ARG A 39 -22.53 4.46 1.51
CA ARG A 39 -21.92 4.30 0.18
C ARG A 39 -20.41 4.44 0.29
N LEU A 40 -19.69 3.44 -0.18
CA LEU A 40 -18.24 3.38 -0.15
C LEU A 40 -17.69 3.32 -1.58
N LEU A 41 -16.73 4.19 -1.89
CA LEU A 41 -15.95 4.18 -3.13
C LEU A 41 -14.51 3.82 -2.80
N ASP A 42 -13.95 2.81 -3.49
CA ASP A 42 -12.54 2.44 -3.38
C ASP A 42 -11.77 2.85 -4.65
N LEU A 43 -10.82 3.75 -4.50
CA LEU A 43 -9.97 4.25 -5.60
C LEU A 43 -8.69 3.41 -5.67
N GLY A 44 -8.54 2.63 -6.75
CA GLY A 44 -7.51 1.61 -6.88
C GLY A 44 -7.91 0.31 -6.20
N CYS A 45 -9.14 -0.16 -6.47
CA CYS A 45 -9.73 -1.30 -5.76
C CYS A 45 -9.09 -2.67 -6.10
N GLY A 46 -8.16 -2.73 -7.05
CA GLY A 46 -7.51 -3.96 -7.47
C GLY A 46 -8.50 -5.05 -7.86
N VAL A 47 -8.30 -6.26 -7.36
CA VAL A 47 -9.17 -7.42 -7.62
C VAL A 47 -10.49 -7.40 -6.81
N GLY A 48 -10.75 -6.37 -6.01
CA GLY A 48 -12.02 -6.15 -5.33
C GLY A 48 -12.22 -6.94 -4.03
N ASN A 49 -11.21 -7.60 -3.49
CA ASN A 49 -11.30 -8.39 -2.26
C ASN A 49 -11.73 -7.54 -1.05
N PHE A 50 -11.25 -6.29 -0.95
CA PHE A 50 -11.69 -5.36 0.08
C PHE A 50 -13.16 -4.95 -0.12
N LEU A 51 -13.56 -4.61 -1.35
CA LEU A 51 -14.93 -4.21 -1.65
C LEU A 51 -15.92 -5.33 -1.36
N ALA A 52 -15.57 -6.59 -1.65
CA ALA A 52 -16.39 -7.74 -1.29
C ALA A 52 -16.59 -7.82 0.23
N ALA A 53 -15.53 -7.69 1.02
CA ALA A 53 -15.60 -7.70 2.48
C ALA A 53 -16.38 -6.49 3.04
N ALA A 54 -16.24 -5.31 2.45
CA ALA A 54 -16.98 -4.11 2.83
C ALA A 54 -18.49 -4.27 2.54
N ARG A 55 -18.85 -4.79 1.37
CA ARG A 55 -20.24 -5.14 1.02
C ARG A 55 -20.84 -6.12 2.02
N ASP A 56 -20.11 -7.19 2.34
CA ASP A 56 -20.55 -8.20 3.29
C ASP A 56 -20.67 -7.66 4.73
N SER A 57 -20.00 -6.51 5.00
CA SER A 57 -20.10 -5.76 6.26
C SER A 57 -21.22 -4.71 6.25
N GLY A 58 -21.97 -4.53 5.14
CA GLY A 58 -23.15 -3.66 5.06
C GLY A 58 -22.98 -2.37 4.27
N PHE A 59 -21.89 -2.19 3.51
CA PHE A 59 -21.71 -1.04 2.63
C PHE A 59 -22.32 -1.26 1.24
N GLU A 60 -22.84 -0.20 0.63
CA GLU A 60 -23.06 -0.12 -0.81
C GLU A 60 -21.73 0.26 -1.47
N VAL A 61 -21.14 -0.63 -2.26
CA VAL A 61 -19.77 -0.49 -2.73
C VAL A 61 -19.69 -0.13 -4.20
N ALA A 62 -18.74 0.75 -4.52
CA ALA A 62 -18.26 1.04 -5.87
C ALA A 62 -16.73 1.04 -5.88
N GLY A 63 -16.11 0.75 -7.03
CA GLY A 63 -14.65 0.75 -7.16
C GLY A 63 -14.19 1.31 -8.48
N VAL A 64 -13.00 1.89 -8.47
CA VAL A 64 -12.29 2.37 -9.65
C VAL A 64 -10.94 1.67 -9.71
N GLU A 65 -10.62 1.10 -10.87
CA GLU A 65 -9.38 0.36 -11.10
C GLU A 65 -8.97 0.48 -12.57
N LEU A 66 -7.68 0.71 -12.82
CA LEU A 66 -7.16 0.85 -14.18
C LEU A 66 -7.00 -0.48 -14.90
N ASN A 67 -6.66 -1.53 -14.16
CA ASN A 67 -6.39 -2.83 -14.72
C ASN A 67 -7.69 -3.56 -15.07
N GLN A 68 -7.94 -3.73 -16.37
CA GLN A 68 -9.15 -4.40 -16.86
C GLN A 68 -9.26 -5.86 -16.43
N SER A 69 -8.14 -6.56 -16.26
CA SER A 69 -8.13 -7.96 -15.80
C SER A 69 -8.55 -8.05 -14.33
N ALA A 70 -8.09 -7.11 -13.48
CA ALA A 70 -8.52 -7.00 -12.10
C ALA A 70 -10.03 -6.66 -12.00
N VAL A 71 -10.52 -5.74 -12.84
CA VAL A 71 -11.95 -5.40 -12.92
C VAL A 71 -12.80 -6.61 -13.32
N ARG A 72 -12.37 -7.38 -14.33
CA ARG A 72 -13.08 -8.62 -14.71
C ARG A 72 -13.11 -9.61 -13.56
N PHE A 73 -11.96 -9.86 -12.92
CA PHE A 73 -11.87 -10.75 -11.76
C PHE A 73 -12.81 -10.32 -10.63
N ALA A 74 -12.83 -9.03 -10.28
CA ALA A 74 -13.73 -8.49 -9.25
C ALA A 74 -15.22 -8.76 -9.56
N ARG A 75 -15.61 -8.60 -10.83
CA ARG A 75 -16.97 -8.85 -11.28
C ARG A 75 -17.34 -10.33 -11.27
N GLU A 76 -16.47 -11.17 -11.81
CA GLU A 76 -16.72 -12.61 -11.99
C GLU A 76 -16.62 -13.37 -10.67
N THR A 77 -15.60 -13.05 -9.86
CA THR A 77 -15.31 -13.79 -8.62
C THR A 77 -16.17 -13.31 -7.45
N TYR A 78 -16.34 -12.00 -7.30
CA TYR A 78 -17.06 -11.43 -6.16
C TYR A 78 -18.45 -10.89 -6.49
N GLY A 79 -18.88 -10.93 -7.77
CA GLY A 79 -20.17 -10.38 -8.21
C GLY A 79 -20.29 -8.86 -8.03
N LEU A 80 -19.17 -8.13 -8.01
CA LEU A 80 -19.14 -6.68 -7.85
C LEU A 80 -19.55 -6.00 -9.16
N ARG A 81 -20.72 -5.33 -9.17
CA ARG A 81 -21.29 -4.74 -10.39
C ARG A 81 -20.76 -3.32 -10.67
N GLU A 82 -20.56 -2.54 -9.62
CA GLU A 82 -20.16 -1.12 -9.65
C GLU A 82 -18.64 -0.96 -9.62
N ILE A 83 -17.93 -1.61 -10.57
CA ILE A 83 -16.48 -1.47 -10.73
C ILE A 83 -16.20 -0.86 -12.10
N PHE A 84 -15.42 0.23 -12.13
CA PHE A 84 -15.17 1.04 -13.31
C PHE A 84 -13.71 0.97 -13.72
N ALA A 85 -13.45 0.55 -14.97
CA ALA A 85 -12.13 0.45 -15.58
C ALA A 85 -11.68 1.81 -16.11
N MET A 86 -11.29 2.74 -15.23
CA MET A 86 -10.91 4.12 -15.60
C MET A 86 -10.05 4.77 -14.50
N ARG A 87 -9.55 5.96 -14.78
CA ARG A 87 -8.84 6.77 -13.78
C ARG A 87 -9.81 7.40 -12.78
N PRO A 88 -9.37 7.68 -11.53
CA PRO A 88 -10.20 8.39 -10.54
C PRO A 88 -10.74 9.73 -11.04
N GLU A 89 -9.93 10.50 -11.78
CA GLU A 89 -10.31 11.79 -12.36
C GLU A 89 -11.42 11.63 -13.42
N GLU A 90 -11.32 10.61 -14.26
CA GLU A 90 -12.32 10.28 -15.29
C GLU A 90 -13.64 9.84 -14.65
N PHE A 91 -13.56 9.00 -13.60
CA PHE A 91 -14.72 8.60 -12.82
C PHE A 91 -15.42 9.82 -12.22
N ARG A 92 -14.66 10.71 -11.57
CA ARG A 92 -15.22 11.94 -10.98
C ARG A 92 -15.86 12.85 -12.04
N ALA A 93 -15.21 13.04 -13.16
CA ALA A 93 -15.74 13.84 -14.27
C ALA A 93 -17.06 13.29 -14.83
N ALA A 94 -17.18 11.97 -14.96
CA ALA A 94 -18.38 11.28 -15.46
C ALA A 94 -19.51 11.19 -14.41
N ASN A 95 -19.20 11.26 -13.11
CA ASN A 95 -20.13 11.03 -12.01
C ASN A 95 -20.22 12.23 -11.03
N ARG A 96 -20.28 13.45 -11.54
CA ARG A 96 -20.21 14.71 -10.73
C ARG A 96 -21.27 14.81 -9.64
N ALA A 97 -22.46 14.30 -9.87
CA ALA A 97 -23.57 14.33 -8.90
C ALA A 97 -23.50 13.21 -7.86
N ARG A 98 -22.66 12.20 -8.08
CA ARG A 98 -22.55 11.04 -7.18
C ARG A 98 -21.58 11.33 -6.06
N THR A 99 -22.02 11.13 -4.83
CA THR A 99 -21.21 11.29 -3.62
C THR A 99 -21.26 10.02 -2.76
N PHE A 100 -20.20 9.85 -1.94
CA PHE A 100 -20.01 8.70 -1.10
C PHE A 100 -19.79 9.12 0.35
N ASP A 101 -20.23 8.30 1.28
CA ASP A 101 -20.03 8.52 2.71
C ASP A 101 -18.58 8.20 3.12
N VAL A 102 -17.97 7.26 2.39
CA VAL A 102 -16.57 6.86 2.57
C VAL A 102 -15.87 6.75 1.22
N VAL A 103 -14.68 7.31 1.11
CA VAL A 103 -13.75 7.06 0.00
C VAL A 103 -12.51 6.38 0.57
N THR A 104 -12.13 5.24 -0.01
CA THR A 104 -10.94 4.48 0.40
C THR A 104 -9.90 4.44 -0.71
N PHE A 105 -8.62 4.34 -0.34
CA PHE A 105 -7.50 4.11 -1.25
C PHE A 105 -6.34 3.48 -0.46
N PHE A 106 -6.18 2.17 -0.58
CA PHE A 106 -5.18 1.40 0.17
C PHE A 106 -3.99 1.09 -0.73
N GLU A 107 -2.77 1.48 -0.33
CA GLU A 107 -1.52 1.32 -1.09
C GLU A 107 -1.61 1.96 -2.49
N VAL A 108 -2.12 3.18 -2.55
CA VAL A 108 -2.32 3.94 -3.80
C VAL A 108 -1.62 5.30 -3.76
N LEU A 109 -1.65 5.99 -2.60
CA LEU A 109 -1.17 7.37 -2.48
C LEU A 109 0.33 7.50 -2.75
N GLU A 110 1.13 6.50 -2.42
CA GLU A 110 2.58 6.46 -2.65
C GLU A 110 2.96 6.37 -4.12
N HIS A 111 2.04 5.92 -4.97
CA HIS A 111 2.23 5.81 -6.41
C HIS A 111 1.83 7.07 -7.19
N GLN A 112 1.23 8.07 -6.51
CA GLN A 112 0.78 9.28 -7.15
C GLN A 112 1.92 10.28 -7.36
N ASP A 113 2.04 10.82 -8.56
CA ASP A 113 2.95 11.92 -8.90
C ASP A 113 2.43 13.26 -8.35
N ASP A 114 1.10 13.42 -8.26
CA ASP A 114 0.42 14.53 -7.57
C ASP A 114 -0.52 14.01 -6.48
N PRO A 115 0.00 13.71 -5.28
CA PRO A 115 -0.81 13.23 -4.16
C PRO A 115 -1.89 14.23 -3.73
N GLN A 116 -1.64 15.54 -3.91
CA GLN A 116 -2.61 16.58 -3.56
C GLN A 116 -3.78 16.62 -4.54
N GLY A 117 -3.50 16.54 -5.83
CA GLY A 117 -4.55 16.45 -6.86
C GLY A 117 -5.38 15.17 -6.69
N PHE A 118 -4.74 14.04 -6.41
CA PHE A 118 -5.44 12.78 -6.13
C PHE A 118 -6.36 12.90 -4.90
N LEU A 119 -5.86 13.46 -3.77
CA LEU A 119 -6.67 13.66 -2.57
C LEU A 119 -7.84 14.61 -2.83
N LYS A 120 -7.67 15.61 -3.69
CA LYS A 120 -8.76 16.50 -4.11
C LYS A 120 -9.85 15.75 -4.87
N VAL A 121 -9.49 14.85 -5.79
CA VAL A 121 -10.46 13.99 -6.48
C VAL A 121 -11.23 13.12 -5.48
N ALA A 122 -10.53 12.50 -4.52
CA ALA A 122 -11.17 11.75 -3.44
C ALA A 122 -12.12 12.62 -2.60
N GLU A 123 -11.69 13.85 -2.25
CA GLU A 123 -12.52 14.84 -1.53
C GLU A 123 -13.78 15.22 -2.29
N GLU A 124 -13.68 15.42 -3.60
CA GLU A 124 -14.81 15.78 -4.46
C GLU A 124 -15.83 14.62 -4.61
N CYS A 125 -15.40 13.38 -4.41
CA CYS A 125 -16.29 12.22 -4.38
C CYS A 125 -17.02 12.06 -3.04
N LEU A 126 -16.61 12.78 -1.97
CA LEU A 126 -17.22 12.66 -0.65
C LEU A 126 -18.49 13.50 -0.51
N ALA A 127 -19.44 12.95 0.23
CA ALA A 127 -20.53 13.72 0.83
C ALA A 127 -19.97 14.69 1.89
N SER A 128 -20.80 15.69 2.32
CA SER A 128 -20.46 16.58 3.43
C SER A 128 -20.20 15.74 4.70
N GLY A 129 -19.12 16.05 5.41
CA GLY A 129 -18.71 15.29 6.59
C GLY A 129 -18.32 13.84 6.35
N GLY A 130 -18.11 13.44 5.09
CA GLY A 130 -17.69 12.10 4.72
C GLY A 130 -16.25 11.75 5.14
N TYR A 131 -15.85 10.51 4.97
CA TYR A 131 -14.62 9.96 5.50
C TYR A 131 -13.68 9.52 4.39
N VAL A 132 -12.37 9.73 4.57
CA VAL A 132 -11.33 9.03 3.81
C VAL A 132 -10.67 7.98 4.70
N ALA A 133 -10.40 6.81 4.14
CA ALA A 133 -9.57 5.79 4.79
C ALA A 133 -8.51 5.30 3.81
N LEU A 134 -7.27 5.25 4.26
CA LEU A 134 -6.14 4.89 3.42
C LEU A 134 -5.09 4.10 4.17
N SER A 135 -4.26 3.37 3.43
CA SER A 135 -2.98 2.89 3.91
C SER A 135 -1.86 3.24 2.95
N VAL A 136 -0.67 3.34 3.49
CA VAL A 136 0.58 3.58 2.76
C VAL A 136 1.72 2.81 3.44
N PRO A 137 2.82 2.52 2.73
CA PRO A 137 4.01 1.98 3.35
C PRO A 137 4.55 2.90 4.45
N ASN A 138 4.79 2.34 5.63
CA ASN A 138 5.28 3.08 6.79
C ASN A 138 6.79 3.35 6.67
N ARG A 139 7.17 4.60 6.39
CA ARG A 139 8.58 5.01 6.33
C ARG A 139 9.32 4.81 7.65
N THR A 140 8.64 4.85 8.78
CA THR A 140 9.24 4.71 10.12
C THR A 140 9.34 3.27 10.61
N ARG A 141 8.96 2.30 9.78
CA ARG A 141 9.10 0.87 10.09
C ARG A 141 10.54 0.49 10.45
N TRP A 142 10.70 -0.62 11.16
CA TRP A 142 12.02 -1.07 11.63
C TRP A 142 13.04 -1.24 10.50
N GLN A 143 12.62 -1.76 9.35
CA GLN A 143 13.48 -1.94 8.19
C GLN A 143 13.59 -0.61 7.40
N LYS A 144 14.69 0.09 7.58
CA LYS A 144 14.97 1.33 6.84
C LYS A 144 15.75 0.99 5.56
N GLY A 145 15.19 1.33 4.41
CA GLY A 145 15.96 1.55 3.20
C GLY A 145 16.50 0.34 2.43
N ILE A 146 15.90 -0.84 2.54
CA ILE A 146 16.41 -2.05 1.88
C ILE A 146 15.46 -2.63 0.82
N GLU A 147 14.22 -2.13 0.71
CA GLU A 147 13.31 -2.59 -0.33
C GLU A 147 13.39 -1.68 -1.55
N THR A 148 13.87 -2.21 -2.66
CA THR A 148 13.90 -1.51 -3.96
C THR A 148 12.52 -1.03 -4.38
N LEU A 149 11.46 -1.73 -3.95
CA LEU A 149 10.07 -1.36 -4.17
C LEU A 149 9.65 -0.05 -3.49
N ASP A 150 10.39 0.41 -2.45
CA ASP A 150 10.11 1.68 -1.75
C ASP A 150 10.62 2.94 -2.49
N TYR A 151 11.20 2.76 -3.67
CA TYR A 151 11.80 3.85 -4.45
C TYR A 151 11.20 3.95 -5.84
N PRO A 152 11.32 5.11 -6.47
CA PRO A 152 10.92 5.24 -7.87
C PRO A 152 11.58 4.16 -8.76
N PRO A 153 10.86 3.66 -9.78
CA PRO A 153 9.56 4.14 -10.24
C PRO A 153 8.34 3.61 -9.48
N ASN A 154 8.51 2.67 -8.53
CA ASN A 154 7.38 2.06 -7.84
C ASN A 154 6.70 3.03 -6.86
N HIS A 155 7.43 3.52 -5.84
CA HIS A 155 6.91 4.49 -4.89
C HIS A 155 7.51 5.87 -5.15
N LEU A 156 6.67 6.82 -5.52
CA LEU A 156 7.05 8.21 -5.79
C LEU A 156 7.12 9.03 -4.50
N THR A 157 6.32 8.65 -3.50
CA THR A 157 6.28 9.32 -2.20
C THR A 157 6.45 8.34 -1.04
N ARG A 158 6.95 8.85 0.10
CA ARG A 158 7.20 8.05 1.31
C ARG A 158 6.62 8.74 2.54
N TRP A 159 5.79 8.05 3.29
CA TRP A 159 4.96 8.61 4.35
C TRP A 159 5.40 8.15 5.74
N SER A 160 5.66 9.11 6.62
CA SER A 160 5.69 8.88 8.07
C SER A 160 4.34 9.23 8.68
N PRO A 161 4.01 8.75 9.91
CA PRO A 161 2.77 9.14 10.57
C PRO A 161 2.55 10.65 10.66
N LEU A 162 3.60 11.40 10.98
CA LEU A 162 3.54 12.86 11.07
C LEU A 162 3.31 13.51 9.69
N ALA A 163 4.03 13.04 8.65
CA ALA A 163 3.89 13.59 7.31
C ALA A 163 2.47 13.35 6.75
N LEU A 164 1.93 12.14 6.92
CA LEU A 164 0.59 11.80 6.47
C LEU A 164 -0.49 12.60 7.22
N ARG A 165 -0.36 12.73 8.55
CA ARG A 165 -1.25 13.58 9.35
C ARG A 165 -1.26 15.01 8.84
N ASN A 166 -0.08 15.64 8.75
CA ASN A 166 0.05 17.03 8.31
C ASN A 166 -0.50 17.24 6.88
N PHE A 167 -0.28 16.26 6.00
CA PHE A 167 -0.81 16.31 4.63
C PHE A 167 -2.34 16.33 4.63
N LEU A 168 -2.99 15.41 5.35
CA LEU A 168 -4.45 15.36 5.42
C LEU A 168 -5.05 16.60 6.10
N GLU A 169 -4.47 17.04 7.22
CA GLU A 169 -4.97 18.20 7.98
C GLU A 169 -4.87 19.50 7.21
N ARG A 170 -3.79 19.69 6.43
CA ARG A 170 -3.61 20.88 5.54
C ARG A 170 -4.57 20.85 4.34
N ASN A 171 -5.07 19.68 3.96
CA ASN A 171 -6.02 19.53 2.87
C ASN A 171 -7.48 19.39 3.36
N GLY A 172 -7.79 19.88 4.57
CA GLY A 172 -9.17 20.02 5.04
C GLY A 172 -9.76 18.78 5.72
N PHE A 173 -8.93 17.82 6.11
CA PHE A 173 -9.39 16.63 6.84
C PHE A 173 -9.04 16.71 8.32
N GLU A 174 -9.84 16.08 9.16
CA GLU A 174 -9.55 15.79 10.57
C GLU A 174 -9.14 14.34 10.72
N VAL A 175 -7.92 14.08 11.19
CA VAL A 175 -7.42 12.72 11.41
C VAL A 175 -8.03 12.15 12.68
N LEU A 176 -8.89 11.14 12.54
CA LEU A 176 -9.61 10.48 13.63
C LEU A 176 -8.86 9.27 14.18
N SER A 177 -8.24 8.49 13.32
CA SER A 177 -7.50 7.28 13.69
C SER A 177 -6.25 7.16 12.83
N MET A 178 -5.15 6.76 13.47
CA MET A 178 -3.90 6.41 12.77
C MET A 178 -3.30 5.20 13.45
N LYS A 179 -3.10 4.13 12.69
CA LYS A 179 -2.61 2.85 13.20
C LYS A 179 -1.39 2.41 12.38
N GLN A 180 -0.37 1.97 13.07
CA GLN A 180 0.76 1.30 12.45
C GLN A 180 0.60 -0.21 12.60
N GLU A 181 0.88 -0.96 11.56
CA GLU A 181 0.88 -2.42 11.67
C GLU A 181 1.85 -2.85 12.77
N PRO A 182 1.43 -3.72 13.71
CA PRO A 182 2.36 -4.27 14.67
C PRO A 182 3.43 -5.11 13.98
N LEU A 183 4.68 -4.99 14.40
CA LEU A 183 5.72 -5.90 13.94
C LEU A 183 5.29 -7.35 14.24
N ASN A 184 5.29 -8.21 13.23
CA ASN A 184 4.96 -9.63 13.37
C ASN A 184 6.22 -10.50 13.40
N VAL A 185 6.09 -11.76 13.85
CA VAL A 185 7.21 -12.71 13.99
C VAL A 185 7.91 -12.96 12.67
N GLY A 186 7.15 -13.17 11.57
CA GLY A 186 7.72 -13.44 10.26
C GLY A 186 8.58 -12.27 9.76
N ARG A 187 8.10 -11.04 9.94
CA ARG A 187 8.86 -9.84 9.57
C ARG A 187 10.08 -9.64 10.48
N ALA A 188 9.95 -9.88 11.78
CA ALA A 188 11.08 -9.86 12.69
C ALA A 188 12.15 -10.89 12.30
N ALA A 189 11.75 -12.12 11.97
CA ALA A 189 12.66 -13.17 11.49
C ALA A 189 13.36 -12.78 10.19
N GLN A 190 12.62 -12.21 9.23
CA GLN A 190 13.18 -11.73 7.97
C GLN A 190 14.27 -10.68 8.20
N VAL A 191 14.01 -9.67 9.03
CA VAL A 191 14.97 -8.59 9.30
C VAL A 191 16.20 -9.11 10.07
N LEU A 192 16.01 -10.02 11.03
CA LEU A 192 17.13 -10.67 11.74
C LEU A 192 17.99 -11.47 10.76
N SER A 193 17.37 -12.24 9.85
CA SER A 193 18.11 -13.00 8.83
C SER A 193 18.90 -12.11 7.86
N MET A 194 18.36 -10.94 7.50
CA MET A 194 19.03 -9.96 6.65
C MET A 194 20.20 -9.29 7.38
N GLY A 195 20.03 -8.93 8.65
CA GLY A 195 21.10 -8.36 9.47
C GLY A 195 22.32 -9.29 9.59
N LEU A 196 22.08 -10.60 9.75
CA LEU A 196 23.14 -11.61 9.72
C LEU A 196 23.80 -11.72 8.34
N ARG A 197 23.03 -11.56 7.26
CA ARG A 197 23.54 -11.63 5.88
C ARG A 197 24.44 -10.42 5.55
N THR A 198 24.04 -9.20 5.90
CA THR A 198 24.82 -7.99 5.62
C THR A 198 26.16 -8.00 6.38
N GLY A 199 26.18 -8.48 7.62
CA GLY A 199 27.41 -8.62 8.40
C GLY A 199 28.34 -9.72 7.88
N LEU A 200 27.81 -10.84 7.41
CA LEU A 200 28.61 -11.98 6.94
C LEU A 200 29.04 -11.83 5.48
N VAL A 201 28.16 -11.35 4.60
CA VAL A 201 28.45 -11.14 3.17
C VAL A 201 29.42 -9.98 2.98
N ALA A 202 29.29 -8.88 3.73
CA ALA A 202 30.26 -7.78 3.70
C ALA A 202 31.67 -8.25 4.11
N LYS A 203 31.77 -9.22 5.02
CA LYS A 203 33.06 -9.83 5.40
C LYS A 203 33.64 -10.80 4.37
N ILE A 204 32.78 -11.48 3.62
CA ILE A 204 33.22 -12.54 2.67
C ILE A 204 33.44 -12.00 1.26
N ALA A 205 32.62 -11.05 0.81
CA ALA A 205 32.63 -10.55 -0.57
C ALA A 205 33.57 -9.37 -0.82
N GLY A 206 34.06 -8.70 0.22
CA GLY A 206 34.92 -7.51 0.03
C GLY A 206 34.28 -6.36 -0.74
N GLU A 207 33.03 -6.51 -1.15
CA GLU A 207 32.29 -5.54 -1.96
C GLU A 207 31.27 -4.79 -1.10
N LYS A 208 31.31 -3.47 -1.21
CA LYS A 208 30.32 -2.61 -0.61
C LYS A 208 29.01 -2.75 -1.41
N PRO A 209 27.89 -3.11 -0.79
CA PRO A 209 26.62 -3.15 -1.53
C PRO A 209 26.35 -1.78 -2.15
N PRO A 210 25.75 -1.71 -3.35
CA PRO A 210 25.44 -0.45 -4.00
C PRO A 210 24.63 0.44 -3.05
N SER A 211 25.02 1.70 -2.98
CA SER A 211 24.32 2.66 -2.14
C SER A 211 22.93 2.96 -2.74
N PRO A 212 21.95 3.40 -1.94
CA PRO A 212 20.65 3.84 -2.48
C PRO A 212 20.78 4.93 -3.56
N SER A 213 21.87 5.72 -3.52
CA SER A 213 22.20 6.70 -4.58
C SER A 213 22.66 6.04 -5.88
N ASP A 214 23.34 4.90 -5.82
CA ASP A 214 23.79 4.18 -7.02
C ASP A 214 22.63 3.54 -7.75
N LEU A 215 21.60 3.08 -7.01
CA LEU A 215 20.37 2.52 -7.56
C LEU A 215 19.43 3.61 -8.13
N ALA A 216 19.44 4.82 -7.57
CA ALA A 216 18.61 5.94 -8.03
C ALA A 216 19.07 6.52 -9.38
N VAL A 217 20.27 6.21 -9.85
CA VAL A 217 20.85 6.70 -11.11
C VAL A 217 20.76 5.66 -12.23
N MET A 218 20.31 4.43 -11.94
CA MET A 218 20.26 3.37 -12.93
C MET A 218 19.06 3.60 -13.90
N PRO A 219 19.30 3.63 -15.22
CA PRO A 219 18.22 3.78 -16.20
C PRO A 219 17.17 2.67 -16.06
N PRO A 220 15.88 2.95 -16.25
CA PRO A 220 14.80 1.96 -16.08
C PRO A 220 15.03 0.65 -16.85
N ALA A 221 15.56 0.72 -18.07
CA ALA A 221 15.87 -0.43 -18.90
C ALA A 221 17.04 -1.30 -18.36
N GLU A 222 17.97 -0.73 -17.62
CA GLU A 222 19.04 -1.50 -16.95
C GLU A 222 18.55 -2.13 -15.67
N MET A 223 17.64 -1.47 -14.96
CA MET A 223 17.01 -1.99 -13.76
C MET A 223 16.09 -3.18 -14.09
N GLU A 224 15.32 -3.09 -15.17
CA GLU A 224 14.49 -4.19 -15.70
C GLU A 224 15.36 -5.40 -16.07
N LYS A 225 16.45 -5.20 -16.83
CA LYS A 225 17.41 -6.27 -17.15
C LYS A 225 18.12 -6.84 -15.92
N ALA A 226 18.38 -6.04 -14.91
CA ALA A 226 18.96 -6.51 -13.65
C ALA A 226 17.94 -7.34 -12.85
N MET A 227 16.67 -6.94 -12.83
CA MET A 227 15.58 -7.69 -12.20
C MET A 227 15.30 -9.00 -12.93
N ASP A 228 15.28 -9.03 -14.28
CA ASP A 228 15.08 -10.23 -15.08
C ASP A 228 16.23 -11.22 -14.88
N ARG A 229 17.48 -10.75 -14.90
CA ARG A 229 18.65 -11.61 -14.58
C ARG A 229 18.58 -12.18 -13.16
N MET A 230 18.05 -11.43 -12.20
CA MET A 230 17.85 -11.90 -10.83
C MET A 230 16.77 -12.99 -10.73
N ASN A 231 15.78 -13.00 -11.61
CA ASN A 231 14.67 -13.95 -11.58
C ASN A 231 14.94 -15.26 -12.34
N ASP A 232 15.77 -15.25 -13.37
CA ASP A 232 15.92 -16.40 -14.30
C ASP A 232 17.11 -17.34 -14.02
N GLU A 233 18.08 -16.96 -13.20
CA GLU A 233 19.21 -17.83 -12.92
C GLU A 233 18.85 -18.97 -11.94
N PRO A 234 19.21 -20.24 -12.24
CA PRO A 234 18.99 -21.37 -11.32
C PRO A 234 19.61 -21.18 -9.93
N GLY A 235 20.70 -20.41 -9.84
CA GLY A 235 21.32 -20.02 -8.57
C GLY A 235 20.43 -19.13 -7.70
N HIS A 236 19.58 -18.29 -8.30
CA HIS A 236 18.66 -17.41 -7.56
C HIS A 236 17.49 -18.16 -6.95
N ARG A 237 16.96 -19.19 -7.63
CA ARG A 237 15.92 -20.06 -7.05
C ARG A 237 16.44 -20.81 -5.82
N LEU A 238 17.69 -21.27 -5.87
CA LEU A 238 18.34 -21.89 -4.71
C LEU A 238 18.60 -20.86 -3.60
N ALA A 239 19.09 -19.68 -3.95
CA ALA A 239 19.32 -18.58 -3.00
C ALA A 239 18.01 -18.10 -2.35
N ALA A 240 16.90 -18.00 -3.10
CA ALA A 240 15.57 -17.66 -2.58
C ALA A 240 15.05 -18.76 -1.61
N ARG A 241 15.23 -20.05 -1.96
CA ARG A 241 14.90 -21.16 -1.05
C ARG A 241 15.74 -21.13 0.22
N LEU A 242 17.05 -20.92 0.11
CA LEU A 242 17.93 -20.78 1.27
C LEU A 242 17.60 -19.56 2.12
N ALA A 243 17.20 -18.45 1.51
CA ALA A 243 16.71 -17.27 2.24
C ALA A 243 15.41 -17.56 2.99
N ALA A 244 14.47 -18.28 2.36
CA ALA A 244 13.24 -18.71 3.03
C ALA A 244 13.53 -19.62 4.24
N TRP A 245 14.42 -20.61 4.09
CA TRP A 245 14.85 -21.48 5.18
C TRP A 245 15.53 -20.71 6.32
N LYS A 246 16.38 -19.73 6.01
CA LYS A 246 17.00 -18.86 7.03
C LYS A 246 15.98 -18.04 7.79
N ASN A 247 14.94 -17.52 7.10
CA ASN A 247 13.85 -16.82 7.76
C ASN A 247 13.10 -17.74 8.73
N VAL A 248 12.82 -18.98 8.31
CA VAL A 248 12.19 -19.99 9.18
C VAL A 248 13.08 -20.30 10.39
N ALA A 249 14.39 -20.47 10.19
CA ALA A 249 15.34 -20.72 11.27
C ALA A 249 15.44 -19.56 12.28
N MET A 250 15.11 -18.34 11.86
CA MET A 250 15.07 -17.14 12.74
C MET A 250 13.77 -16.99 13.52
N ILE A 251 12.72 -17.77 13.23
CA ILE A 251 11.43 -17.68 13.91
C ILE A 251 11.54 -17.82 15.43
N PRO A 252 12.26 -18.79 16.01
CA PRO A 252 12.37 -18.89 17.47
C PRO A 252 13.02 -17.66 18.09
N ALA A 253 14.11 -17.16 17.53
CA ALA A 253 14.78 -15.96 18.01
C ALA A 253 13.89 -14.73 17.87
N ALA A 254 13.18 -14.60 16.73
CA ALA A 254 12.23 -13.52 16.49
C ALA A 254 11.06 -13.57 17.48
N THR A 255 10.55 -14.75 17.82
CA THR A 255 9.45 -14.92 18.78
C THR A 255 9.86 -14.42 20.16
N VAL A 256 11.05 -14.77 20.62
CA VAL A 256 11.59 -14.32 21.92
C VAL A 256 11.83 -12.82 21.95
N LEU A 257 12.37 -12.26 20.87
CA LEU A 257 12.71 -10.83 20.77
C LEU A 257 11.52 -9.93 20.47
N LEU A 258 10.44 -10.45 19.90
CA LEU A 258 9.30 -9.67 19.40
C LEU A 258 8.69 -8.75 20.46
N PRO A 259 8.40 -9.17 21.70
CA PRO A 259 7.87 -8.30 22.75
C PRO A 259 8.79 -7.10 23.01
N PHE A 260 10.10 -7.35 23.12
CA PHE A 260 11.11 -6.32 23.34
C PHE A 260 11.18 -5.33 22.16
N LEU A 261 11.16 -5.83 20.92
CA LEU A 261 11.17 -5.00 19.73
C LEU A 261 9.93 -4.10 19.67
N ARG A 262 8.74 -4.66 19.99
CA ARG A 262 7.51 -3.88 20.08
C ARG A 262 7.55 -2.81 21.16
N MET A 263 8.08 -3.10 22.35
CA MET A 263 8.29 -2.12 23.41
C MET A 263 9.23 -0.99 22.99
N ARG A 264 10.19 -1.27 22.11
CA ARG A 264 11.10 -0.25 21.51
C ARG A 264 10.46 0.52 20.36
N GLY A 265 9.16 0.34 20.09
CA GLY A 265 8.42 1.06 19.07
C GLY A 265 8.66 0.58 17.63
N PHE A 266 9.21 -0.63 17.44
CA PHE A 266 9.35 -1.19 16.10
C PHE A 266 8.00 -1.63 15.56
N THR A 267 7.69 -1.20 14.33
CA THR A 267 6.40 -1.41 13.64
C THR A 267 6.57 -2.21 12.36
N GLY A 268 5.45 -2.71 11.83
CA GLY A 268 5.35 -3.38 10.55
C GLY A 268 5.38 -2.42 9.35
N LEU A 269 4.97 -2.94 8.20
CA LEU A 269 5.09 -2.26 6.91
C LEU A 269 4.08 -1.14 6.71
N TYR A 270 2.87 -1.30 7.23
CA TYR A 270 1.72 -0.49 6.85
C TYR A 270 1.39 0.59 7.88
N LEU A 271 1.04 1.75 7.35
CA LEU A 271 0.47 2.88 8.08
C LEU A 271 -0.96 3.10 7.58
N TYR A 272 -1.94 2.91 8.44
CA TYR A 272 -3.35 3.17 8.17
C TYR A 272 -3.77 4.52 8.75
N CYS A 273 -4.66 5.22 8.06
CA CYS A 273 -5.28 6.45 8.53
C CYS A 273 -6.76 6.50 8.17
N LEU A 274 -7.58 6.94 9.12
CA LEU A 274 -8.97 7.34 8.93
C LEU A 274 -9.08 8.82 9.23
N ALA A 275 -9.65 9.60 8.31
CA ALA A 275 -9.87 11.02 8.50
C ALA A 275 -11.26 11.42 8.01
N ARG A 276 -11.81 12.49 8.57
CA ARG A 276 -13.12 13.04 8.23
C ARG A 276 -12.96 14.38 7.51
N LYS A 277 -13.71 14.59 6.46
CA LYS A 277 -13.80 15.88 5.78
C LYS A 277 -14.38 16.93 6.74
N ARG A 278 -13.65 18.03 6.93
CA ARG A 278 -14.15 19.17 7.74
C ARG A 278 -15.24 19.90 6.96
N ASP A 279 -16.38 20.11 7.60
CA ASP A 279 -17.42 20.96 7.05
C ASP A 279 -16.97 22.43 7.19
N GLY A 280 -16.98 23.20 6.09
CA GLY A 280 -16.95 24.65 6.17
C GLY A 280 -15.60 25.36 6.13
N LEU A 281 -14.53 24.77 5.52
CA LEU A 281 -13.44 25.59 4.99
C LEU A 281 -13.73 25.93 3.51
N SER A 282 -14.77 26.74 3.27
CA SER A 282 -14.80 27.60 2.09
C SER A 282 -13.48 28.39 2.09
N LYS A 283 -12.69 28.22 1.02
CA LYS A 283 -11.43 28.93 0.82
C LYS A 283 -11.66 30.43 1.13
N ALA A 284 -11.07 30.90 2.22
CA ALA A 284 -10.75 32.32 2.30
C ALA A 284 -9.77 32.58 1.15
N THR A 285 -10.28 33.16 0.09
CA THR A 285 -9.53 33.74 -1.01
C THR A 285 -8.59 34.80 -0.43
N SER A 286 -7.30 34.57 -0.55
CA SER A 286 -6.29 35.60 -0.50
C SER A 286 -5.39 35.48 -1.69
#